data_91ea278d6e41ee6b67ac9cec641e8408
#
_entry.id   91ea278d6e41ee6b67ac9cec641e8408
#
_cell.length_a   1.000
_cell.length_b   1.000
_cell.length_c   1.000
_cell.angle_alpha   90.00
_cell.angle_beta   90.00
_cell.angle_gamma   90.00
#
_symmetry.space_group_name_H-M   'P 1'
#
loop_
_entity.id
_entity.type
_entity.pdbx_description
1 polymer ?
#
loop_
_entity_poly.entity_id
_entity_poly.type
_entity_poly.pdbx_seq_one_letter_code
_entity_poly.pdbx_strand_id
1 'polypeptide(L)' 'RKRLADVLARWEGLLASCLREAQQRRELSETHDAEALASVIVEGWEGAVMRGKVLRDGAPLQRFVSMVLPRLLE' A
#
# COMPACT_ATOMS: atom_id res chain seq x y z
N ARG A 1 13.44 -14.64 -7.02
CA ARG A 1 13.49 -13.65 -5.93
C ARG A 1 13.72 -12.26 -6.45
N LYS A 2 14.79 -12.11 -7.27
CA LYS A 2 15.05 -10.82 -7.88
C LYS A 2 13.86 -10.35 -8.70
N ARG A 3 13.21 -11.29 -9.38
CA ARG A 3 12.05 -11.00 -10.20
C ARG A 3 10.87 -10.51 -9.36
N LEU A 4 10.65 -11.13 -8.19
CA LEU A 4 9.60 -10.70 -7.29
C LEU A 4 9.90 -9.32 -6.73
N ALA A 5 11.15 -9.07 -6.35
CA ALA A 5 11.56 -7.75 -5.88
C ALA A 5 11.32 -6.68 -6.95
N ASP A 6 11.60 -7.00 -8.22
CA ASP A 6 11.37 -6.07 -9.32
C ASP A 6 9.89 -5.78 -9.51
N VAL A 7 9.04 -6.80 -9.39
CA VAL A 7 7.58 -6.64 -9.50
C VAL A 7 7.08 -5.74 -8.38
N LEU A 8 7.51 -5.98 -7.15
CA LEU A 8 7.08 -5.18 -6.01
C LEU A 8 7.54 -3.73 -6.13
N ALA A 9 8.78 -3.53 -6.57
CA ALA A 9 9.30 -2.18 -6.79
C ALA A 9 8.48 -1.44 -7.85
N ARG A 10 8.09 -2.15 -8.90
CA ARG A 10 7.26 -1.58 -9.95
C ARG A 10 5.88 -1.18 -9.43
N TRP A 11 5.26 -2.05 -8.63
CA TRP A 11 3.97 -1.73 -8.03
C TRP A 11 4.06 -0.52 -7.11
N GLU A 12 5.11 -0.45 -6.31
CA GLU A 12 5.33 0.70 -5.44
C GLU A 12 5.49 1.99 -6.25
N GLY A 13 6.22 1.92 -7.35
CA GLY A 13 6.42 3.08 -8.22
C GLY A 13 5.12 3.56 -8.85
N LEU A 14 4.29 2.61 -9.31
CA LEU A 14 2.99 2.96 -9.88
C LEU A 14 2.08 3.57 -8.82
N LEU A 15 2.07 3.00 -7.63
CA LEU A 15 1.26 3.53 -6.55
C LEU A 15 1.74 4.92 -6.12
N ALA A 16 3.06 5.10 -6.03
CA ALA A 16 3.61 6.42 -5.69
C ALA A 16 3.19 7.47 -6.72
N SER A 17 3.20 7.10 -8.00
CA SER A 17 2.74 8.02 -9.06
C SER A 17 1.26 8.38 -8.88
N CYS A 18 0.43 7.41 -8.55
CA CYS A 18 -0.98 7.66 -8.28
C CYS A 18 -1.16 8.58 -7.07
N LEU A 19 -0.38 8.37 -6.02
CA LEU A 19 -0.47 9.20 -4.83
C LEU A 19 -0.03 10.63 -5.11
N ARG A 20 1.04 10.81 -5.89
CA ARG A 20 1.47 12.16 -6.27
C ARG A 20 0.41 12.86 -7.13
N GLU A 21 -0.24 12.13 -8.01
CA GLU A 21 -1.32 12.70 -8.80
C GLU A 21 -2.49 13.12 -7.90
N ALA A 22 -2.83 12.30 -6.92
CA ALA A 22 -3.87 12.66 -5.95
C ALA A 22 -3.49 13.91 -5.17
N GLN A 23 -2.21 14.07 -4.83
CA GLN A 23 -1.73 15.28 -4.16
C GLN A 23 -1.87 16.51 -5.06
N GLN A 24 -1.57 16.37 -6.35
CA GLN A 24 -1.71 17.45 -7.31
C GLN A 24 -3.16 17.88 -7.47
N ARG A 25 -4.07 16.92 -7.35
CA ARG A 25 -5.52 17.19 -7.43
C ARG A 25 -6.12 17.60 -6.09
N ARG A 26 -5.28 17.70 -5.06
CA ARG A 26 -5.70 18.07 -3.70
C ARG A 26 -6.69 17.07 -3.09
N GLU A 27 -6.60 15.83 -3.51
CA GLU A 27 -7.38 14.73 -2.95
C GLU A 27 -6.64 14.02 -1.82
N LEU A 28 -5.33 14.24 -1.72
CA LEU A 28 -4.48 13.67 -0.69
C LEU A 28 -3.56 14.78 -0.17
N SER A 29 -3.33 14.80 1.14
CA SER A 29 -2.48 15.82 1.76
C SER A 29 -1.06 15.81 1.18
N GLU A 30 -0.54 16.99 0.91
CA GLU A 30 0.83 17.16 0.42
C GLU A 30 1.86 16.92 1.51
N THR A 31 1.44 16.77 2.76
CA THR A 31 2.36 16.45 3.84
C THR A 31 2.88 15.03 3.78
N HIS A 32 2.22 14.15 3.03
CA HIS A 32 2.69 12.79 2.83
C HIS A 32 3.87 12.74 1.88
N ASP A 33 4.86 11.92 2.21
CA ASP A 33 5.89 11.50 1.27
C ASP A 33 5.28 10.35 0.45
N ALA A 34 4.94 10.62 -0.80
CA ALA A 34 4.21 9.66 -1.64
C ALA A 34 4.97 8.34 -1.81
N GLU A 35 6.30 8.40 -1.93
CA GLU A 35 7.08 7.17 -2.10
C GLU A 35 7.11 6.34 -0.84
N ALA A 36 7.32 6.98 0.31
CA ALA A 36 7.29 6.27 1.58
C ALA A 36 5.91 5.70 1.87
N LEU A 37 4.87 6.47 1.55
CA LEU A 37 3.49 6.02 1.75
C LEU A 37 3.18 4.81 0.88
N ALA A 38 3.62 4.82 -0.37
CA ALA A 38 3.45 3.69 -1.27
C ALA A 38 4.13 2.43 -0.72
N SER A 39 5.35 2.57 -0.20
CA SER A 39 6.06 1.44 0.40
C SER A 39 5.31 0.88 1.60
N VAL A 40 4.82 1.73 2.48
CA VAL A 40 4.07 1.30 3.66
C VAL A 40 2.80 0.57 3.27
N ILE A 41 2.08 1.09 2.26
CA ILE A 41 0.85 0.44 1.80
C ILE A 41 1.15 -0.95 1.25
N VAL A 42 2.17 -1.07 0.39
CA VAL A 42 2.53 -2.36 -0.21
C VAL A 42 3.00 -3.33 0.88
N GLU A 43 3.82 -2.86 1.82
CA GLU A 43 4.30 -3.70 2.93
C GLU A 43 3.15 -4.20 3.78
N GLY A 44 2.20 -3.33 4.11
CA GLY A 44 1.03 -3.70 4.89
C GLY A 44 0.15 -4.70 4.17
N TRP A 45 -0.05 -4.48 2.87
CA TRP A 45 -0.82 -5.39 2.04
C TRP A 45 -0.16 -6.77 1.98
N GLU A 46 1.15 -6.81 1.75
CA GLU A 46 1.90 -8.08 1.70
C GLU A 46 1.77 -8.86 3.01
N GLY A 47 1.93 -8.17 4.14
CA GLY A 47 1.80 -8.80 5.43
C GLY A 47 0.41 -9.36 5.67
N ALA A 48 -0.62 -8.60 5.29
CA ALA A 48 -2.00 -9.03 5.45
C ALA A 48 -2.31 -10.25 4.58
N VAL A 49 -1.82 -10.25 3.33
CA VAL A 49 -2.01 -11.37 2.41
C VAL A 49 -1.30 -12.62 2.92
N MET A 50 -0.05 -12.48 3.37
CA MET A 50 0.72 -13.61 3.88
C MET A 50 0.05 -14.22 5.10
N ARG A 51 -0.37 -13.38 6.04
CA ARG A 51 -1.03 -13.85 7.24
C ARG A 51 -2.35 -14.56 6.90
N GLY A 52 -3.10 -14.00 5.97
CA GLY A 52 -4.35 -14.61 5.51
C GLY A 52 -4.13 -15.98 4.91
N LYS A 53 -3.05 -16.14 4.13
CA LYS A 53 -2.72 -17.44 3.54
C LYS A 53 -2.36 -18.46 4.61
N VAL A 54 -1.55 -18.07 5.58
CA VAL A 54 -1.14 -18.97 6.67
C VAL A 54 -2.33 -19.39 7.50
N LEU A 55 -3.22 -18.46 7.81
CA LEU A 55 -4.39 -18.72 8.65
C LEU A 55 -5.60 -19.19 7.87
N ARG A 56 -5.53 -19.17 6.54
CA ARG A 56 -6.66 -19.46 5.64
C ARG A 56 -7.87 -18.61 6.00
N ASP A 57 -7.64 -17.31 6.13
CA ASP A 57 -8.63 -16.38 6.63
C ASP A 57 -8.46 -15.04 5.90
N GLY A 58 -9.53 -14.49 5.40
CA GLY A 58 -9.51 -13.19 4.72
C GLY A 58 -9.52 -12.00 5.67
N ALA A 59 -9.67 -12.23 6.96
CA ALA A 59 -9.79 -11.15 7.94
C ALA A 59 -8.58 -10.20 7.98
N PRO A 60 -7.33 -10.70 7.90
CA PRO A 60 -6.19 -9.77 7.91
C PRO A 60 -6.25 -8.73 6.79
N LEU A 61 -6.59 -9.16 5.57
CA LEU A 61 -6.68 -8.23 4.45
C LEU A 61 -7.86 -7.29 4.61
N GLN A 62 -9.00 -7.78 5.09
CA GLN A 62 -10.16 -6.93 5.35
C GLN A 62 -9.83 -5.86 6.39
N ARG A 63 -9.12 -6.23 7.45
CA ARG A 63 -8.70 -5.27 8.47
C ARG A 63 -7.78 -4.20 7.88
N PHE A 64 -6.83 -4.63 7.06
CA PHE A 64 -5.92 -3.68 6.42
C PHE A 64 -6.69 -2.67 5.57
N VAL A 65 -7.60 -3.15 4.75
CA VAL A 65 -8.37 -2.29 3.85
C VAL A 65 -9.32 -1.36 4.62
N SER A 66 -9.94 -1.86 5.69
CA SER A 66 -10.96 -1.08 6.38
C SER A 66 -10.42 -0.22 7.52
N MET A 67 -9.32 -0.63 8.15
CA MET A 67 -8.84 0.05 9.36
C MET A 67 -7.52 0.78 9.16
N VAL A 68 -6.65 0.24 8.32
CA VAL A 68 -5.31 0.82 8.14
C VAL A 68 -5.27 1.75 6.94
N LEU A 69 -5.72 1.28 5.80
CA LEU A 69 -5.60 2.04 4.55
C LEU A 69 -6.28 3.42 4.62
N PRO A 70 -7.52 3.55 5.14
CA PRO A 70 -8.14 4.88 5.21
C PRO A 70 -7.35 5.86 6.07
N ARG A 71 -6.72 5.36 7.14
CA ARG A 71 -5.91 6.20 8.02
C ARG A 71 -4.63 6.66 7.34
N LEU A 72 -4.02 5.78 6.55
CA LEU A 72 -2.81 6.13 5.82
C LEU A 72 -3.08 7.20 4.77
N LEU A 73 -4.29 7.22 4.23
CA LEU A 73 -4.66 8.15 3.16
C LEU A 73 -5.28 9.45 3.66
N GLU A 74 -5.38 9.63 4.97
CA GLU A 74 -5.76 10.92 5.54
C GLU A 74 -4.68 11.95 5.25
#